data_e97cecc23490aeafbcb1c3b7d933deee
#
_entry.id   e97cecc23490aeafbcb1c3b7d933deee
#
_cell.length_a   1.000
_cell.length_b   1.000
_cell.length_c   1.000
_cell.angle_alpha   90.00
_cell.angle_beta   90.00
_cell.angle_gamma   90.00
#
_symmetry.space_group_name_H-M   'P 1'
#
loop_
_entity.id
_entity.type
_entity.pdbx_description
1 polymer ?
#
loop_
_entity_poly.entity_id
_entity_poly.type
_entity_poly.pdbx_seq_one_letter_code
_entity_poly.pdbx_strand_id
1 'polypeptide(L)'
;MDEIYHGLCFRGRAQSALAFTDNAIIANSFSKYFCMTGWRVGWAIFPDELVETVERLAQNLYIGPPKPMQAGAIAAFDDYGALNLHVDRYRENRDILMRGLPEDFLGETAPCNGAFYLYADIGALETSPDSIALAEAMLREAGVACTPGVDFDQEQGHRHMRLSFAGSTAHMKEASRRISDWLPKYLKSR
;
A
#
# COMPACT_ATOMS: atom_id res chain seq x y z
N MET A 1 -4.64 16.29 -2.58
CA MET A 1 -5.01 15.01 -1.92
C MET A 1 -4.67 13.86 -2.84
N ASP A 2 -3.98 12.85 -2.33
CA ASP A 2 -3.81 11.57 -3.03
C ASP A 2 -4.92 10.61 -2.59
N GLU A 3 -5.78 10.22 -3.54
CA GLU A 3 -6.94 9.37 -3.29
C GLU A 3 -6.80 7.98 -3.93
N ILE A 4 -5.58 7.60 -4.28
CA ILE A 4 -5.28 6.37 -5.03
C ILE A 4 -5.79 5.08 -4.35
N TYR A 5 -6.00 5.11 -3.02
CA TYR A 5 -6.47 3.97 -2.24
C TYR A 5 -7.94 4.04 -1.86
N HIS A 6 -8.72 5.01 -2.33
CA HIS A 6 -10.12 5.21 -1.93
C HIS A 6 -11.03 3.99 -2.21
N GLY A 7 -10.76 3.20 -3.25
CA GLY A 7 -11.47 1.94 -3.51
C GLY A 7 -11.07 0.78 -2.58
N LEU A 8 -9.96 0.90 -1.85
CA LEU A 8 -9.42 -0.16 -0.98
C LEU A 8 -9.71 0.14 0.48
N CYS A 9 -10.99 0.18 0.85
CA CYS A 9 -11.44 0.42 2.21
C CYS A 9 -12.02 -0.86 2.82
N PHE A 10 -11.59 -1.20 4.04
CA PHE A 10 -12.06 -2.36 4.78
C PHE A 10 -13.13 -2.00 5.81
N ARG A 11 -13.26 -0.71 6.14
CA ARG A 11 -14.23 -0.20 7.10
C ARG A 11 -14.79 1.14 6.61
N GLY A 12 -16.08 1.17 6.32
CA GLY A 12 -16.74 2.36 5.78
C GLY A 12 -16.37 2.67 4.33
N ARG A 13 -16.46 3.95 3.97
CA ARG A 13 -16.06 4.48 2.66
C ARG A 13 -15.10 5.65 2.85
N ALA A 14 -14.07 5.74 2.04
CA ALA A 14 -13.26 6.94 1.94
C ALA A 14 -14.10 8.08 1.35
N GLN A 15 -13.85 9.29 1.82
CA GLN A 15 -14.49 10.50 1.31
C GLN A 15 -13.47 11.29 0.50
N SER A 16 -13.87 11.75 -0.68
CA SER A 16 -13.05 12.67 -1.46
C SER A 16 -12.98 14.05 -0.77
N ALA A 17 -11.85 14.73 -0.88
CA ALA A 17 -11.75 16.12 -0.44
C ALA A 17 -12.74 17.03 -1.14
N LEU A 18 -13.17 16.69 -2.36
CA LEU A 18 -14.21 17.43 -3.09
C LEU A 18 -15.59 17.40 -2.41
N ALA A 19 -15.82 16.51 -1.45
CA ALA A 19 -17.04 16.56 -0.62
C ALA A 19 -17.05 17.75 0.35
N PHE A 20 -15.91 18.43 0.54
CA PHE A 20 -15.74 19.50 1.53
C PHE A 20 -15.28 20.83 0.91
N THR A 21 -14.66 20.79 -0.26
CA THR A 21 -14.13 21.99 -0.93
C THR A 21 -13.91 21.76 -2.42
N ASP A 22 -14.21 22.79 -3.23
CA ASP A 22 -13.89 22.82 -4.67
C ASP A 22 -12.43 23.25 -4.90
N ASN A 23 -11.75 23.80 -3.89
CA ASN A 23 -10.36 24.24 -3.95
C ASN A 23 -9.42 23.11 -3.50
N ALA A 24 -9.42 22.01 -4.21
CA ALA A 24 -8.55 20.86 -3.96
C ALA A 24 -8.02 20.26 -5.26
N ILE A 25 -6.76 19.86 -5.25
CA ILE A 25 -6.18 19.01 -6.31
C ILE A 25 -6.30 17.56 -5.84
N ILE A 26 -6.97 16.74 -6.64
CA ILE A 26 -7.14 15.30 -6.40
C ILE A 26 -6.27 14.53 -7.38
N ALA A 27 -5.46 13.62 -6.88
CA ALA A 27 -4.74 12.64 -7.68
C ALA A 27 -5.31 11.25 -7.43
N ASN A 28 -5.56 10.50 -8.50
CA ASN A 28 -6.03 9.12 -8.43
C ASN A 28 -5.45 8.28 -9.57
N SER A 29 -5.60 6.95 -9.50
CA SER A 29 -4.98 6.07 -10.47
C SER A 29 -5.71 4.73 -10.59
N PHE A 30 -5.60 4.11 -11.76
CA PHE A 30 -6.02 2.74 -12.00
C PHE A 30 -5.06 1.70 -11.41
N SER A 31 -3.91 2.11 -10.89
CA SER A 31 -2.85 1.20 -10.43
C SER A 31 -3.24 0.33 -9.23
N LYS A 32 -4.12 0.78 -8.33
CA LYS A 32 -4.37 0.11 -7.03
C LYS A 32 -5.69 -0.64 -7.00
N TYR A 33 -6.81 0.04 -6.79
CA TYR A 33 -8.12 -0.61 -6.73
C TYR A 33 -8.45 -1.39 -8.02
N PHE A 34 -8.16 -0.81 -9.17
CA PHE A 34 -8.43 -1.42 -10.49
C PHE A 34 -7.41 -2.47 -10.91
N CYS A 35 -6.39 -2.77 -10.10
CA CYS A 35 -5.34 -3.77 -10.40
C CYS A 35 -4.58 -3.54 -11.72
N MET A 36 -4.51 -2.30 -12.19
CA MET A 36 -3.93 -1.93 -13.50
C MET A 36 -2.58 -1.23 -13.36
N THR A 37 -1.71 -1.70 -12.47
CA THR A 37 -0.41 -1.07 -12.17
C THR A 37 0.47 -0.90 -13.41
N GLY A 38 0.56 -1.90 -14.28
CA GLY A 38 1.35 -1.88 -15.51
C GLY A 38 0.77 -1.03 -16.64
N TRP A 39 -0.48 -0.62 -16.54
CA TRP A 39 -1.18 0.16 -17.58
C TRP A 39 -0.80 1.64 -17.61
N ARG A 40 -0.26 2.15 -16.53
CA ARG A 40 0.24 3.54 -16.38
C ARG A 40 -0.83 4.58 -16.70
N VAL A 41 -2.04 4.44 -16.15
CA VAL A 41 -3.15 5.36 -16.31
C VAL A 41 -3.61 5.87 -14.94
N GLY A 42 -3.89 7.16 -14.87
CA GLY A 42 -4.47 7.83 -13.70
C GLY A 42 -5.21 9.08 -14.16
N TRP A 43 -5.77 9.79 -13.22
CA TRP A 43 -6.41 11.08 -13.46
C TRP A 43 -6.14 12.04 -12.30
N ALA A 44 -6.28 13.30 -12.59
CA ALA A 44 -6.27 14.33 -11.59
C ALA A 44 -7.43 15.31 -11.84
N ILE A 45 -7.95 15.87 -10.76
CA ILE A 45 -8.98 16.90 -10.77
C ILE A 45 -8.34 18.16 -10.21
N PHE A 46 -8.53 19.26 -10.89
CA PHE A 46 -7.96 20.55 -10.54
C PHE A 46 -9.06 21.59 -10.36
N PRO A 47 -8.88 22.61 -9.52
CA PRO A 47 -9.66 23.84 -9.58
C PRO A 47 -9.60 24.46 -10.98
N ASP A 48 -10.70 25.08 -11.41
CA ASP A 48 -10.87 25.58 -12.78
C ASP A 48 -9.74 26.52 -13.23
N GLU A 49 -9.25 27.36 -12.33
CA GLU A 49 -8.15 28.31 -12.60
C GLU A 49 -6.81 27.65 -12.91
N LEU A 50 -6.62 26.37 -12.56
CA LEU A 50 -5.38 25.62 -12.82
C LEU A 50 -5.46 24.76 -14.09
N VAL A 51 -6.67 24.46 -14.59
CA VAL A 51 -6.87 23.48 -15.68
C VAL A 51 -6.05 23.83 -16.91
N GLU A 52 -6.13 25.07 -17.42
CA GLU A 52 -5.42 25.49 -18.62
C GLU A 52 -3.90 25.40 -18.46
N THR A 53 -3.38 25.80 -17.30
CA THR A 53 -1.95 25.73 -17.02
C THR A 53 -1.44 24.29 -16.96
N VAL A 54 -2.20 23.41 -16.30
CA VAL A 54 -1.85 21.99 -16.19
C VAL A 54 -1.95 21.29 -17.54
N GLU A 55 -2.96 21.61 -18.36
CA GLU A 55 -3.11 21.07 -19.71
C GLU A 55 -1.88 21.42 -20.58
N ARG A 56 -1.45 22.68 -20.55
CA ARG A 56 -0.23 23.12 -21.27
C ARG A 56 1.02 22.38 -20.82
N LEU A 57 1.18 22.17 -19.50
CA LEU A 57 2.29 21.37 -18.95
C LEU A 57 2.22 19.92 -19.42
N ALA A 58 1.05 19.29 -19.34
CA ALA A 58 0.84 17.91 -19.74
C ALA A 58 1.18 17.67 -21.22
N GLN A 59 0.73 18.57 -22.12
CA GLN A 59 1.03 18.52 -23.54
C GLN A 59 2.54 18.50 -23.84
N ASN A 60 3.34 19.17 -23.02
CA ASN A 60 4.79 19.26 -23.22
C ASN A 60 5.58 18.19 -22.49
N LEU A 61 5.07 17.65 -21.36
CA LEU A 61 5.79 16.67 -20.53
C LEU A 61 5.57 15.23 -20.97
N TYR A 62 4.33 14.86 -21.33
CA TYR A 62 4.00 13.45 -21.61
C TYR A 62 2.86 13.25 -22.63
N ILE A 63 2.19 14.31 -23.09
CA ILE A 63 1.09 14.33 -24.06
C ILE A 63 -0.17 13.66 -23.51
N GLY A 64 -0.13 12.36 -23.24
CA GLY A 64 -1.22 11.59 -22.66
C GLY A 64 -0.95 10.09 -22.68
N PRO A 65 -1.76 9.28 -21.96
CA PRO A 65 -1.60 7.84 -21.97
C PRO A 65 -1.98 7.25 -23.33
N PRO A 66 -1.38 6.10 -23.74
CA PRO A 66 -1.72 5.43 -25.00
C PRO A 66 -3.19 5.04 -25.08
N LYS A 67 -3.81 5.13 -26.28
CA LYS A 67 -5.22 4.81 -26.50
C LYS A 67 -5.66 3.43 -25.98
N PRO A 68 -4.90 2.33 -26.18
CA PRO A 68 -5.29 1.02 -25.64
C PRO A 68 -5.44 1.03 -24.12
N MET A 69 -4.57 1.77 -23.43
CA MET A 69 -4.60 1.89 -21.97
C MET A 69 -5.83 2.66 -21.49
N GLN A 70 -6.20 3.72 -22.21
CA GLN A 70 -7.43 4.47 -21.93
C GLN A 70 -8.68 3.61 -22.15
N ALA A 71 -8.73 2.83 -23.24
CA ALA A 71 -9.85 1.93 -23.51
C ALA A 71 -10.00 0.85 -22.39
N GLY A 72 -8.89 0.28 -21.93
CA GLY A 72 -8.89 -0.63 -20.77
C GLY A 72 -9.36 0.05 -19.49
N ALA A 73 -8.95 1.29 -19.25
CA ALA A 73 -9.40 2.06 -18.09
C ALA A 73 -10.91 2.33 -18.12
N ILE A 74 -11.49 2.63 -19.29
CA ILE A 74 -12.95 2.80 -19.44
C ILE A 74 -13.65 1.49 -19.08
N ALA A 75 -13.22 0.35 -19.64
CA ALA A 75 -13.82 -0.96 -19.38
C ALA A 75 -13.72 -1.38 -17.90
N ALA A 76 -12.69 -0.93 -17.18
CA ALA A 76 -12.52 -1.25 -15.76
C ALA A 76 -13.63 -0.68 -14.87
N PHE A 77 -14.34 0.37 -15.29
CA PHE A 77 -15.50 0.90 -14.57
C PHE A 77 -16.75 0.02 -14.66
N ASP A 78 -16.76 -0.98 -15.53
CA ASP A 78 -17.93 -1.86 -15.72
C ASP A 78 -17.86 -3.13 -14.86
N ASP A 79 -16.73 -3.42 -14.18
CA ASP A 79 -16.52 -4.68 -13.47
C ASP A 79 -16.17 -4.51 -11.98
N TYR A 80 -16.96 -3.73 -11.27
CA TYR A 80 -16.80 -3.58 -9.81
C TYR A 80 -16.97 -4.90 -9.05
N GLY A 81 -17.70 -5.87 -9.59
CA GLY A 81 -17.87 -7.19 -8.97
C GLY A 81 -16.54 -7.91 -8.82
N ALA A 82 -15.78 -8.06 -9.90
CA ALA A 82 -14.45 -8.68 -9.88
C ALA A 82 -13.46 -7.87 -9.04
N LEU A 83 -13.50 -6.53 -9.14
CA LEU A 83 -12.61 -5.66 -8.36
C LEU A 83 -12.82 -5.81 -6.85
N ASN A 84 -14.05 -5.91 -6.40
CA ASN A 84 -14.36 -6.07 -4.97
C ASN A 84 -13.91 -7.43 -4.43
N LEU A 85 -13.82 -8.49 -5.23
CA LEU A 85 -13.22 -9.77 -4.80
C LEU A 85 -11.74 -9.60 -4.41
N HIS A 86 -11.02 -8.67 -5.05
CA HIS A 86 -9.64 -8.34 -4.62
C HIS A 86 -9.63 -7.61 -3.28
N VAL A 87 -10.57 -6.70 -3.03
CA VAL A 87 -10.71 -6.02 -1.74
C VAL A 87 -10.98 -7.02 -0.62
N ASP A 88 -11.88 -7.98 -0.86
CA ASP A 88 -12.19 -9.03 0.12
C ASP A 88 -10.98 -9.93 0.41
N ARG A 89 -10.24 -10.32 -0.63
CA ARG A 89 -8.97 -11.05 -0.46
C ARG A 89 -7.95 -10.26 0.34
N TYR A 90 -7.80 -8.96 0.10
CA TYR A 90 -6.87 -8.12 0.86
C TYR A 90 -7.31 -7.98 2.33
N ARG A 91 -8.61 -7.91 2.59
CA ARG A 91 -9.14 -7.94 3.97
C ARG A 91 -8.77 -9.25 4.67
N GLU A 92 -8.97 -10.39 4.02
CA GLU A 92 -8.56 -11.70 4.55
C GLU A 92 -7.04 -11.75 4.80
N ASN A 93 -6.24 -11.30 3.83
CA ASN A 93 -4.80 -11.28 3.92
C ASN A 93 -4.29 -10.42 5.08
N ARG A 94 -4.88 -9.23 5.27
CA ARG A 94 -4.62 -8.37 6.43
C ARG A 94 -4.87 -9.14 7.73
N ASP A 95 -6.01 -9.79 7.83
CA ASP A 95 -6.43 -10.50 9.04
C ASP A 95 -5.53 -11.71 9.34
N ILE A 96 -4.98 -12.36 8.30
CA ILE A 96 -3.98 -13.42 8.44
C ILE A 96 -2.70 -12.87 9.04
N LEU A 97 -2.17 -11.76 8.51
CA LEU A 97 -0.95 -11.15 9.04
C LEU A 97 -1.14 -10.62 10.45
N MET A 98 -2.24 -9.91 10.71
CA MET A 98 -2.54 -9.33 12.03
C MET A 98 -2.68 -10.40 13.13
N ARG A 99 -3.17 -11.59 12.80
CA ARG A 99 -3.34 -12.69 13.75
C ARG A 99 -2.14 -13.61 13.86
N GLY A 100 -1.35 -13.69 12.80
CA GLY A 100 -0.28 -14.67 12.70
C GLY A 100 1.13 -14.12 12.92
N LEU A 101 1.32 -12.81 12.91
CA LEU A 101 2.60 -12.19 13.24
C LEU A 101 2.74 -12.02 14.77
N PRO A 102 3.96 -12.11 15.31
CA PRO A 102 4.21 -11.85 16.73
C PRO A 102 3.76 -10.44 17.14
N GLU A 103 3.17 -10.30 18.32
CA GLU A 103 2.70 -9.02 18.85
C GLU A 103 3.84 -8.00 18.95
N ASP A 104 5.02 -8.41 19.40
CA ASP A 104 6.20 -7.56 19.51
C ASP A 104 6.68 -7.05 18.14
N PHE A 105 6.46 -7.82 17.08
CA PHE A 105 6.78 -7.39 15.71
C PHE A 105 5.76 -6.39 15.17
N LEU A 106 4.51 -6.51 15.56
CA LEU A 106 3.46 -5.57 15.17
C LEU A 106 3.52 -4.27 15.97
N GLY A 107 3.93 -4.34 17.22
CA GLY A 107 4.03 -3.17 18.11
C GLY A 107 2.77 -2.30 18.11
N GLU A 108 2.93 -1.00 18.13
CA GLU A 108 1.84 -0.02 18.02
C GLU A 108 1.42 0.22 16.57
N THR A 109 1.06 -0.87 15.88
CA THR A 109 0.60 -0.77 14.48
C THR A 109 -0.69 0.03 14.38
N ALA A 110 -0.69 1.05 13.52
CA ALA A 110 -1.88 1.85 13.25
C ALA A 110 -3.01 0.98 12.65
N PRO A 111 -4.30 1.29 12.95
CA PRO A 111 -5.43 0.55 12.39
C PRO A 111 -5.38 0.51 10.86
N CYS A 112 -5.26 -0.68 10.29
CA CYS A 112 -5.23 -0.89 8.86
C CYS A 112 -6.66 -0.98 8.29
N ASN A 113 -7.31 0.18 8.10
CA ASN A 113 -8.69 0.29 7.62
C ASN A 113 -8.81 0.44 6.10
N GLY A 114 -7.69 0.53 5.39
CA GLY A 114 -7.63 0.69 3.94
C GLY A 114 -6.25 0.38 3.36
N ALA A 115 -6.09 0.60 2.06
CA ALA A 115 -4.90 0.23 1.29
C ALA A 115 -4.59 -1.28 1.37
N PHE A 116 -3.34 -1.68 1.24
CA PHE A 116 -2.91 -3.07 1.39
C PHE A 116 -1.54 -3.18 2.07
N TYR A 117 -1.32 -2.32 3.07
CA TYR A 117 -0.08 -2.29 3.84
C TYR A 117 -0.35 -2.35 5.33
N LEU A 118 0.47 -3.13 6.05
CA LEU A 118 0.71 -2.96 7.47
C LEU A 118 1.97 -2.12 7.63
N TYR A 119 1.93 -1.15 8.53
CA TYR A 119 3.08 -0.36 8.92
C TYR A 119 3.36 -0.67 10.38
N ALA A 120 4.20 -1.69 10.61
CA ALA A 120 4.47 -2.28 11.92
C ALA A 120 5.54 -1.46 12.66
N ASP A 121 5.32 -1.16 13.93
CA ASP A 121 6.31 -0.56 14.83
C ASP A 121 7.19 -1.65 15.46
N ILE A 122 8.37 -1.86 14.91
CA ILE A 122 9.35 -2.84 15.40
C ILE A 122 10.20 -2.33 16.56
N GLY A 123 9.94 -1.13 17.05
CA GLY A 123 10.68 -0.54 18.16
C GLY A 123 10.45 -1.23 19.51
N ALA A 124 9.41 -2.07 19.62
CA ALA A 124 9.15 -2.90 20.79
C ALA A 124 9.99 -4.20 20.83
N LEU A 125 10.68 -4.57 19.73
CA LEU A 125 11.56 -5.73 19.73
C LEU A 125 12.74 -5.55 20.69
N GLU A 126 13.07 -6.57 21.48
CA GLU A 126 14.09 -6.51 22.55
C GLU A 126 15.43 -5.93 22.10
N THR A 127 15.84 -6.20 20.86
CA THR A 127 17.10 -5.69 20.31
C THR A 127 16.95 -4.37 19.56
N SER A 128 15.73 -3.83 19.46
CA SER A 128 15.40 -2.62 18.66
C SER A 128 16.17 -2.57 17.34
N PRO A 129 16.06 -3.59 16.47
CA PRO A 129 16.86 -3.64 15.25
C PRO A 129 16.49 -2.48 14.34
N ASP A 130 17.47 -1.93 13.63
CA ASP A 130 17.23 -0.99 12.55
C ASP A 130 16.43 -1.64 11.43
N SER A 131 15.45 -0.92 10.85
CA SER A 131 14.53 -1.44 9.86
C SER A 131 15.22 -1.96 8.59
N ILE A 132 16.35 -1.35 8.17
CA ILE A 132 17.13 -1.82 7.02
C ILE A 132 17.77 -3.16 7.35
N ALA A 133 18.46 -3.23 8.48
CA ALA A 133 19.14 -4.45 8.92
C ALA A 133 18.15 -5.61 9.12
N LEU A 134 16.97 -5.32 9.68
CA LEU A 134 15.92 -6.33 9.87
C LEU A 134 15.33 -6.79 8.54
N ALA A 135 15.07 -5.87 7.59
CA ALA A 135 14.57 -6.20 6.26
C ALA A 135 15.55 -7.10 5.49
N GLU A 136 16.85 -6.78 5.53
CA GLU A 136 17.89 -7.60 4.91
C GLU A 136 17.98 -9.00 5.53
N ALA A 137 17.98 -9.09 6.85
CA ALA A 137 18.05 -10.37 7.56
C ALA A 137 16.81 -11.23 7.26
N MET A 138 15.61 -10.62 7.29
CA MET A 138 14.34 -11.28 6.97
C MET A 138 14.34 -11.82 5.53
N LEU A 139 14.86 -11.05 4.58
CA LEU A 139 14.97 -11.51 3.19
C LEU A 139 15.95 -12.69 3.07
N ARG A 140 17.14 -12.59 3.66
CA ARG A 140 18.20 -13.61 3.52
C ARG A 140 17.91 -14.90 4.30
N GLU A 141 17.36 -14.79 5.49
CA GLU A 141 17.23 -15.92 6.43
C GLU A 141 15.82 -16.52 6.44
N ALA A 142 14.76 -15.68 6.34
CA ALA A 142 13.38 -16.14 6.30
C ALA A 142 12.80 -16.22 4.87
N GLY A 143 13.46 -15.63 3.87
CA GLY A 143 12.96 -15.57 2.50
C GLY A 143 11.68 -14.74 2.37
N VAL A 144 11.54 -13.69 3.19
CA VAL A 144 10.40 -12.75 3.17
C VAL A 144 10.90 -11.34 2.92
N ALA A 145 10.40 -10.71 1.85
CA ALA A 145 10.72 -9.33 1.50
C ALA A 145 9.74 -8.36 2.16
N CYS A 146 10.25 -7.40 2.90
CA CYS A 146 9.51 -6.27 3.46
C CYS A 146 10.22 -4.97 3.11
N THR A 147 9.53 -3.84 3.23
CA THR A 147 10.13 -2.52 2.97
C THR A 147 10.49 -1.88 4.30
N PRO A 148 11.74 -1.41 4.51
CA PRO A 148 12.10 -0.68 5.71
C PRO A 148 11.37 0.67 5.76
N GLY A 149 11.02 1.11 6.97
CA GLY A 149 10.25 2.34 7.16
C GLY A 149 10.99 3.61 6.74
N VAL A 150 12.32 3.61 6.73
CA VAL A 150 13.15 4.74 6.29
C VAL A 150 12.89 5.17 4.84
N ASP A 151 12.30 4.30 4.02
CA ASP A 151 11.87 4.66 2.66
C ASP A 151 10.69 5.67 2.66
N PHE A 152 10.00 5.83 3.79
CA PHE A 152 8.77 6.64 3.92
C PHE A 152 8.87 7.72 4.98
N ASP A 153 9.68 7.50 6.01
CA ASP A 153 9.83 8.38 7.17
C ASP A 153 11.30 8.47 7.56
N GLN A 154 11.90 9.65 7.38
CA GLN A 154 13.30 9.89 7.69
C GLN A 154 13.58 10.02 9.20
N GLU A 155 12.56 10.35 10.01
CA GLU A 155 12.72 10.55 11.44
C GLU A 155 12.50 9.26 12.24
N GLN A 156 11.37 8.57 12.01
CA GLN A 156 10.96 7.40 12.78
C GLN A 156 11.02 6.09 11.98
N GLY A 157 11.32 6.16 10.67
CA GLY A 157 11.30 5.00 9.77
C GLY A 157 12.25 3.88 10.17
N HIS A 158 13.33 4.18 10.89
CA HIS A 158 14.28 3.18 11.39
C HIS A 158 13.63 2.16 12.33
N ARG A 159 12.53 2.51 13.00
CA ARG A 159 11.75 1.64 13.89
C ARG A 159 10.46 1.09 13.28
N HIS A 160 10.28 1.22 11.96
CA HIS A 160 9.07 0.76 11.30
C HIS A 160 9.37 -0.17 10.12
N MET A 161 8.45 -1.10 9.86
CA MET A 161 8.48 -1.98 8.70
C MET A 161 7.16 -1.93 7.95
N ARG A 162 7.21 -1.81 6.62
CA ARG A 162 6.02 -1.91 5.78
C ARG A 162 5.89 -3.29 5.15
N LEU A 163 4.79 -3.98 5.43
CA LEU A 163 4.43 -5.25 4.84
C LEU A 163 3.27 -5.06 3.87
N SER A 164 3.43 -5.51 2.62
CA SER A 164 2.34 -5.52 1.65
C SER A 164 1.57 -6.83 1.72
N PHE A 165 0.24 -6.76 1.79
CA PHE A 165 -0.62 -7.93 1.75
C PHE A 165 -1.44 -8.05 0.44
N ALA A 166 -0.99 -7.39 -0.63
CA ALA A 166 -1.64 -7.45 -1.95
C ALA A 166 -1.42 -8.76 -2.72
N GLY A 167 -0.65 -9.70 -2.18
CA GLY A 167 -0.35 -10.99 -2.79
C GLY A 167 -1.48 -12.03 -2.70
N SER A 168 -1.14 -13.30 -2.97
CA SER A 168 -2.06 -14.41 -2.76
C SER A 168 -2.20 -14.73 -1.26
N THR A 169 -3.37 -15.25 -0.87
CA THR A 169 -3.63 -15.67 0.52
C THR A 169 -2.64 -16.75 0.97
N ALA A 170 -2.24 -17.65 0.08
CA ALA A 170 -1.23 -18.68 0.37
C ALA A 170 0.14 -18.05 0.72
N HIS A 171 0.56 -17.02 -0.02
CA HIS A 171 1.81 -16.31 0.29
C HIS A 171 1.73 -15.58 1.64
N MET A 172 0.59 -15.01 2.01
CA MET A 172 0.43 -14.35 3.31
C MET A 172 0.52 -15.33 4.48
N LYS A 173 -0.12 -16.49 4.36
CA LYS A 173 -0.01 -17.56 5.36
C LYS A 173 1.42 -18.04 5.53
N GLU A 174 2.11 -18.28 4.41
CA GLU A 174 3.50 -18.73 4.44
C GLU A 174 4.46 -17.66 4.97
N ALA A 175 4.32 -16.41 4.56
CA ALA A 175 5.13 -15.30 5.08
C ALA A 175 4.93 -15.13 6.59
N SER A 176 3.69 -15.14 7.06
CA SER A 176 3.37 -15.08 8.49
C SER A 176 4.05 -16.20 9.27
N ARG A 177 3.93 -17.45 8.81
CA ARG A 177 4.59 -18.62 9.43
C ARG A 177 6.10 -18.45 9.48
N ARG A 178 6.73 -18.07 8.36
CA ARG A 178 8.18 -17.90 8.27
C ARG A 178 8.71 -16.84 9.23
N ILE A 179 8.03 -15.68 9.29
CA ILE A 179 8.41 -14.61 10.21
C ILE A 179 8.29 -15.10 11.66
N SER A 180 7.19 -15.75 12.03
CA SER A 180 6.94 -16.24 13.39
C SER A 180 7.93 -17.33 13.82
N ASP A 181 8.37 -18.20 12.88
CA ASP A 181 9.35 -19.24 13.15
C ASP A 181 10.80 -18.69 13.25
N TRP A 182 11.08 -17.62 12.50
CA TRP A 182 12.42 -17.06 12.36
C TRP A 182 12.73 -15.99 13.42
N LEU A 183 11.80 -15.07 13.68
CA LEU A 183 12.04 -13.88 14.50
C LEU A 183 12.57 -14.20 15.91
N PRO A 184 12.03 -15.18 16.67
CA PRO A 184 12.56 -15.51 18.00
C PRO A 184 14.00 -16.04 17.97
N LYS A 185 14.39 -16.68 16.88
CA LYS A 185 15.78 -17.19 16.71
C LYS A 185 16.72 -16.04 16.39
N TYR A 186 16.29 -15.15 15.52
CA TYR A 186 17.04 -13.94 15.16
C TYR A 186 17.32 -13.06 16.39
N LEU A 187 16.29 -12.77 17.20
CA LEU A 187 16.45 -11.94 18.41
C LEU A 187 17.40 -12.57 19.45
N LYS A 188 17.38 -13.91 19.61
CA LYS A 188 18.28 -14.61 20.54
C LYS A 188 19.74 -14.65 20.08
N SER A 189 20.00 -14.42 18.80
CA SER A 189 21.36 -14.47 18.23
C SER A 189 22.09 -13.13 18.24
N ARG A 190 21.44 -12.07 18.69
CA ARG A 190 21.92 -10.67 18.72
C ARG A 190 22.14 -10.20 20.14
#